data_a96ad23f0ef0745b2888339fd4c8a5f3
#
_entry.id   a96ad23f0ef0745b2888339fd4c8a5f3
#
_cell.length_a   1.000
_cell.length_b   1.000
_cell.length_c   1.000
_cell.angle_alpha   90.00
_cell.angle_beta   90.00
_cell.angle_gamma   90.00
#
_symmetry.space_group_name_H-M   'P 1'
#
loop_
_entity.id
_entity.type
_entity.pdbx_description
1 polymer ?
#
loop_
_entity_poly.entity_id
_entity_poly.type
_entity_poly.pdbx_seq_one_letter_code
_entity_poly.pdbx_strand_id
1 'polypeptide(L)'
;MVRTYIENEKIKKIVKRSMDLGLVFISGLTLVPICIFLFLLIILEQLIRGNIGPLIISEPRISKGKTFPIYKINMFKETDRQKYVNESPMYRKERTYSYLQKKSESLTFIGKLIKKYYLDELAQLFNILVGQMSIVGPRPKPEILEMNAVPLRNS
;
A
#
# COMPACT_ATOMS: atom_id res chain seq x y z
N MET A 1 -25.79 15.98 -27.36
CA MET A 1 -24.32 15.72 -27.34
C MET A 1 -23.73 15.62 -25.93
N VAL A 2 -23.88 16.60 -25.03
CA VAL A 2 -23.36 16.56 -23.65
C VAL A 2 -23.93 15.41 -22.82
N ARG A 3 -25.24 15.12 -22.88
CA ARG A 3 -25.91 14.04 -22.15
C ARG A 3 -25.36 12.66 -22.53
N THR A 4 -25.15 12.40 -23.79
CA THR A 4 -24.60 11.15 -24.33
C THR A 4 -23.12 10.96 -23.89
N TYR A 5 -22.35 12.05 -23.82
CA TYR A 5 -20.98 12.02 -23.35
C TYR A 5 -20.90 11.65 -21.86
N ILE A 6 -21.75 12.28 -21.01
CA ILE A 6 -21.81 12.00 -19.56
C ILE A 6 -22.24 10.55 -19.29
N GLU A 7 -23.19 10.04 -20.07
CA GLU A 7 -23.69 8.67 -19.97
C GLU A 7 -22.59 7.65 -20.32
N ASN A 8 -21.85 7.89 -21.38
CA ASN A 8 -20.69 7.07 -21.77
C ASN A 8 -19.60 7.05 -20.71
N GLU A 9 -19.32 8.17 -20.05
CA GLU A 9 -18.32 8.22 -18.96
C GLU A 9 -18.78 7.46 -17.70
N LYS A 10 -20.06 7.47 -17.38
CA LYS A 10 -20.63 6.67 -16.29
C LYS A 10 -20.53 5.18 -16.60
N ILE A 11 -20.88 4.76 -17.80
CA ILE A 11 -20.79 3.36 -18.24
C ILE A 11 -19.34 2.88 -18.16
N LYS A 12 -18.38 3.65 -18.68
CA LYS A 12 -16.94 3.31 -18.60
C LYS A 12 -16.48 3.10 -17.14
N LYS A 13 -16.91 3.96 -16.20
CA LYS A 13 -16.57 3.82 -14.78
C LYS A 13 -17.17 2.55 -14.17
N ILE A 14 -18.42 2.22 -14.50
CA ILE A 14 -19.09 1.00 -14.01
C ILE A 14 -18.39 -0.24 -14.56
N VAL A 15 -18.15 -0.29 -15.87
CA VAL A 15 -17.46 -1.42 -16.51
C VAL A 15 -16.07 -1.61 -15.90
N LYS A 16 -15.31 -0.53 -15.76
CA LYS A 16 -13.97 -0.59 -15.12
C LYS A 16 -14.06 -1.12 -13.70
N ARG A 17 -15.03 -0.66 -12.90
CA ARG A 17 -15.21 -1.11 -11.52
C ARG A 17 -15.59 -2.59 -11.45
N SER A 18 -16.48 -3.05 -12.34
CA SER A 18 -16.86 -4.48 -12.43
C SER A 18 -15.67 -5.36 -12.80
N MET A 19 -14.83 -4.89 -13.74
CA MET A 19 -13.59 -5.60 -14.09
C MET A 19 -12.61 -5.65 -12.91
N ASP A 20 -12.39 -4.54 -12.20
CA ASP A 20 -11.51 -4.51 -11.03
C ASP A 20 -11.99 -5.51 -9.95
N LEU A 21 -13.29 -5.51 -9.64
CA LEU A 21 -13.87 -6.43 -8.66
C LEU A 21 -13.81 -7.89 -9.12
N GLY A 22 -14.08 -8.17 -10.39
CA GLY A 22 -13.98 -9.52 -10.96
C GLY A 22 -12.56 -10.06 -10.88
N LEU A 23 -11.55 -9.25 -11.25
CA LEU A 23 -10.15 -9.63 -11.16
C LEU A 23 -9.70 -9.85 -9.72
N VAL A 24 -10.12 -8.98 -8.77
CA VAL A 24 -9.80 -9.16 -7.35
C VAL A 24 -10.45 -10.41 -6.79
N PHE A 25 -11.70 -10.72 -7.19
CA PHE A 25 -12.38 -11.92 -6.73
C PHE A 25 -11.69 -13.20 -7.23
N ILE A 26 -11.36 -13.25 -8.53
CA ILE A 26 -10.68 -14.41 -9.14
C ILE A 26 -9.28 -14.57 -8.53
N SER A 27 -8.49 -13.48 -8.45
CA SER A 27 -7.16 -13.53 -7.85
C SER A 27 -7.20 -13.78 -6.34
N GLY A 28 -8.22 -13.30 -5.65
CA GLY A 28 -8.41 -13.47 -4.21
C GLY A 28 -8.49 -14.95 -3.82
N LEU A 29 -9.14 -15.77 -4.65
CA LEU A 29 -9.27 -17.22 -4.39
C LEU A 29 -7.89 -17.91 -4.25
N THR A 30 -6.90 -17.45 -5.01
CA THR A 30 -5.52 -17.98 -4.97
C THR A 30 -4.63 -17.22 -4.01
N LEU A 31 -4.80 -15.90 -3.90
CA LEU A 31 -3.92 -15.03 -3.10
C LEU A 31 -4.27 -15.03 -1.60
N VAL A 32 -5.53 -15.24 -1.23
CA VAL A 32 -5.93 -15.29 0.19
C VAL A 32 -5.23 -16.42 0.95
N PRO A 33 -5.17 -17.67 0.47
CA PRO A 33 -4.39 -18.73 1.12
C PRO A 33 -2.91 -18.37 1.25
N ILE A 34 -2.33 -17.75 0.22
CA ILE A 34 -0.94 -17.29 0.24
C ILE A 34 -0.74 -16.22 1.33
N CYS A 35 -1.66 -15.25 1.43
CA CYS A 35 -1.61 -14.22 2.48
C CYS A 35 -1.70 -14.83 3.88
N ILE A 36 -2.60 -15.80 4.09
CA ILE A 36 -2.73 -16.49 5.39
C ILE A 36 -1.42 -17.20 5.72
N PHE A 37 -0.85 -17.94 4.78
CA PHE A 37 0.45 -18.60 4.98
C PHE A 37 1.57 -17.61 5.30
N LEU A 38 1.66 -16.50 4.58
CA LEU A 38 2.64 -15.45 4.86
C LEU A 38 2.46 -14.84 6.27
N PHE A 39 1.22 -14.58 6.68
CA PHE A 39 0.96 -14.05 8.02
C PHE A 39 1.36 -15.04 9.10
N LEU A 40 1.10 -16.34 8.93
CA LEU A 40 1.56 -17.37 9.86
C LEU A 40 3.09 -17.38 9.96
N LEU A 41 3.81 -17.29 8.85
CA LEU A 41 5.27 -17.22 8.84
C LEU A 41 5.80 -15.96 9.53
N ILE A 42 5.17 -14.79 9.30
CA ILE A 42 5.55 -13.54 9.97
C ILE A 42 5.31 -13.64 11.48
N ILE A 43 4.16 -14.17 11.90
CA ILE A 43 3.85 -14.37 13.32
C ILE A 43 4.87 -15.30 13.98
N LEU A 44 5.18 -16.43 13.33
CA LEU A 44 6.17 -17.38 13.83
C LEU A 44 7.56 -16.72 13.98
N GLU A 45 8.00 -15.96 12.97
CA GLU A 45 9.27 -15.23 13.06
C GLU A 45 9.26 -14.19 14.19
N GLN A 46 8.16 -13.47 14.40
CA GLN A 46 8.00 -12.50 15.48
C GLN A 46 8.05 -13.17 16.86
N LEU A 47 7.39 -14.32 17.03
CA LEU A 47 7.42 -15.09 18.28
C LEU A 47 8.82 -15.60 18.59
N ILE A 48 9.54 -16.15 17.61
CA ILE A 48 10.93 -16.62 17.79
C ILE A 48 11.84 -15.46 18.19
N ARG A 49 11.63 -14.26 17.64
CA ARG A 49 12.42 -13.06 17.95
C ARG A 49 12.00 -12.39 19.27
N GLY A 50 10.88 -12.77 19.87
CA GLY A 50 10.33 -12.13 21.08
C GLY A 50 9.91 -10.67 20.86
N ASN A 51 9.60 -10.27 19.63
CA ASN A 51 9.32 -8.88 19.27
C ASN A 51 8.12 -8.80 18.30
N ILE A 52 6.94 -8.66 18.89
CA ILE A 52 5.66 -8.69 18.16
C ILE A 52 5.31 -7.29 17.66
N GLY A 53 4.99 -7.19 16.38
CA GLY A 53 4.58 -5.96 15.70
C GLY A 53 3.35 -6.17 14.80
N PRO A 54 2.82 -5.09 14.20
CA PRO A 54 1.68 -5.17 13.31
C PRO A 54 2.00 -6.00 12.06
N LEU A 55 1.05 -6.81 11.59
CA LEU A 55 1.18 -7.58 10.34
C LEU A 55 1.02 -6.71 9.10
N ILE A 56 0.23 -5.65 9.22
CA ILE A 56 -0.08 -4.71 8.15
C ILE A 56 0.32 -3.31 8.61
N ILE A 57 0.95 -2.58 7.73
CA ILE A 57 1.27 -1.16 7.88
C ILE A 57 0.55 -0.35 6.82
N SER A 58 0.38 0.95 7.07
CA SER A 58 -0.25 1.84 6.12
C SER A 58 0.61 3.08 5.86
N GLU A 59 0.53 3.58 4.63
CA GLU A 59 1.18 4.83 4.21
C GLU A 59 0.14 5.74 3.56
N PRO A 60 0.10 7.04 3.87
CA PRO A 60 -0.77 7.98 3.20
C PRO A 60 -0.34 8.18 1.75
N ARG A 61 -1.30 8.11 0.84
CA ARG A 61 -1.14 8.32 -0.60
C ARG A 61 -2.23 9.24 -1.12
N ILE A 62 -1.92 9.96 -2.19
CA ILE A 62 -2.88 10.84 -2.86
C ILE A 62 -3.19 10.29 -4.25
N SER A 63 -4.46 10.24 -4.57
CA SER A 63 -4.97 9.97 -5.91
C SER A 63 -6.17 10.85 -6.19
N LYS A 64 -6.16 11.55 -7.31
CA LYS A 64 -7.25 12.47 -7.73
C LYS A 64 -7.64 13.50 -6.64
N GLY A 65 -6.61 14.04 -5.94
CA GLY A 65 -6.81 15.04 -4.88
C GLY A 65 -7.39 14.50 -3.56
N LYS A 66 -7.48 13.17 -3.40
CA LYS A 66 -7.94 12.54 -2.16
C LYS A 66 -6.82 11.74 -1.52
N THR A 67 -6.58 11.99 -0.23
CA THR A 67 -5.65 11.20 0.58
C THR A 67 -6.35 9.95 1.12
N PHE A 68 -5.68 8.79 1.03
CA PHE A 68 -6.14 7.53 1.60
C PHE A 68 -4.95 6.68 2.05
N PRO A 69 -5.12 5.78 3.03
CA PRO A 69 -4.08 4.86 3.44
C PRO A 69 -3.91 3.74 2.40
N ILE A 70 -2.69 3.55 1.89
CA ILE A 70 -2.33 2.35 1.15
C ILE A 70 -1.82 1.30 2.12
N TYR A 71 -2.34 0.08 2.04
CA TYR A 71 -1.96 -1.01 2.93
C TYR A 71 -0.82 -1.84 2.34
N LYS A 72 0.09 -2.28 3.23
CA LYS A 72 1.21 -3.16 2.90
C LYS A 72 1.42 -4.20 3.99
N ILE A 73 1.89 -5.38 3.63
CA ILE A 73 2.34 -6.37 4.61
C ILE A 73 3.63 -5.85 5.26
N ASN A 74 3.71 -5.92 6.58
CA ASN A 74 4.88 -5.47 7.32
C ASN A 74 6.05 -6.44 7.10
N MET A 75 7.15 -5.91 6.59
CA MET A 75 8.37 -6.66 6.31
C MET A 75 9.53 -6.28 7.25
N PHE A 76 9.28 -5.34 8.19
CA PHE A 76 10.33 -4.76 9.01
C PHE A 76 10.42 -5.42 10.38
N LYS A 77 11.64 -5.40 10.94
CA LYS A 77 11.85 -5.67 12.36
C LYS A 77 11.16 -4.58 13.18
N GLU A 78 10.39 -4.98 14.19
CA GLU A 78 9.59 -4.03 14.97
C GLU A 78 10.46 -3.00 15.69
N THR A 79 11.62 -3.40 16.18
CA THR A 79 12.61 -2.51 16.80
C THR A 79 13.02 -1.36 15.86
N ASP A 80 13.37 -1.68 14.62
CA ASP A 80 13.80 -0.68 13.64
C ASP A 80 12.63 0.17 13.17
N ARG A 81 11.46 -0.44 13.04
CA ARG A 81 10.24 0.27 12.68
C ARG A 81 9.84 1.30 13.74
N GLN A 82 9.81 0.90 15.02
CA GLN A 82 9.49 1.79 16.14
C GLN A 82 10.50 2.91 16.26
N LYS A 83 11.79 2.59 16.19
CA LYS A 83 12.86 3.58 16.21
C LYS A 83 12.67 4.59 15.08
N TYR A 84 12.38 4.12 13.87
CA TYR A 84 12.16 5.00 12.72
C TYR A 84 10.92 5.89 12.89
N VAL A 85 9.80 5.32 13.35
CA VAL A 85 8.55 6.06 13.54
C VAL A 85 8.69 7.11 14.66
N ASN A 86 9.36 6.76 15.76
CA ASN A 86 9.44 7.61 16.95
C ASN A 86 10.55 8.67 16.87
N GLU A 87 11.69 8.34 16.28
CA GLU A 87 12.90 9.17 16.33
C GLU A 87 13.19 9.90 15.01
N SER A 88 12.68 9.41 13.89
CA SER A 88 13.05 9.96 12.59
C SER A 88 12.21 11.20 12.21
N PRO A 89 12.84 12.39 12.11
CA PRO A 89 12.19 13.57 11.52
C PRO A 89 11.73 13.33 10.08
N MET A 90 12.44 12.45 9.36
CA MET A 90 12.17 12.08 7.98
C MET A 90 10.86 11.29 7.83
N TYR A 91 10.52 10.41 8.80
CA TYR A 91 9.23 9.74 8.81
C TYR A 91 8.06 10.72 8.95
N ARG A 92 8.19 11.72 9.84
CA ARG A 92 7.16 12.77 10.02
C ARG A 92 6.96 13.60 8.75
N LYS A 93 8.06 13.86 8.02
CA LYS A 93 8.06 14.66 6.80
C LYS A 93 7.56 13.87 5.60
N GLU A 94 8.00 12.63 5.45
CA GLU A 94 7.73 11.82 4.26
C GLU A 94 6.61 10.78 4.48
N ARG A 95 6.28 10.45 5.74
CA ARG A 95 5.27 9.45 6.13
C ARG A 95 5.33 8.16 5.30
N THR A 96 6.55 7.72 4.98
CA THR A 96 6.79 6.57 4.11
C THR A 96 7.89 5.66 4.65
N TYR A 97 7.72 4.37 4.47
CA TYR A 97 8.70 3.36 4.83
C TYR A 97 9.79 3.13 3.76
N SER A 98 9.82 3.94 2.70
CA SER A 98 10.80 3.80 1.60
C SER A 98 12.25 3.85 2.09
N TYR A 99 12.54 4.62 3.14
CA TYR A 99 13.86 4.68 3.74
C TYR A 99 14.26 3.36 4.39
N LEU A 100 13.37 2.75 5.19
CA LEU A 100 13.63 1.44 5.81
C LEU A 100 13.76 0.33 4.77
N GLN A 101 13.01 0.41 3.68
CA GLN A 101 13.10 -0.57 2.59
C GLN A 101 14.48 -0.60 1.94
N LYS A 102 15.22 0.51 1.93
CA LYS A 102 16.58 0.57 1.39
C LYS A 102 17.60 -0.12 2.31
N LYS A 103 17.34 -0.18 3.62
CA LYS A 103 18.19 -0.83 4.60
C LYS A 103 17.82 -2.31 4.73
N SER A 104 18.59 -3.18 4.10
CA SER A 104 18.37 -4.65 4.17
C SER A 104 18.41 -5.20 5.60
N GLU A 105 19.14 -4.55 6.50
CA GLU A 105 19.28 -4.94 7.91
C GLU A 105 18.00 -4.72 8.71
N SER A 106 17.17 -3.76 8.32
CA SER A 106 15.87 -3.47 8.97
C SER A 106 14.77 -4.45 8.58
N LEU A 107 15.02 -5.32 7.60
CA LEU A 107 14.07 -6.34 7.17
C LEU A 107 14.20 -7.60 8.03
N THR A 108 13.05 -8.24 8.29
CA THR A 108 13.02 -9.60 8.84
C THR A 108 13.49 -10.60 7.78
N PHE A 109 13.71 -11.86 8.16
CA PHE A 109 14.08 -12.92 7.19
C PHE A 109 12.93 -13.11 6.17
N ILE A 110 11.72 -13.28 6.68
CA ILE A 110 10.51 -13.36 5.83
C ILE A 110 10.28 -12.05 5.08
N GLY A 111 10.59 -10.90 5.72
CA GLY A 111 10.50 -9.57 5.09
C GLY A 111 11.38 -9.41 3.85
N LYS A 112 12.57 -10.02 3.82
CA LYS A 112 13.43 -10.05 2.62
C LYS A 112 12.79 -10.83 1.48
N LEU A 113 12.12 -11.95 1.80
CA LEU A 113 11.39 -12.75 0.82
C LEU A 113 10.20 -11.98 0.26
N ILE A 114 9.40 -11.37 1.15
CA ILE A 114 8.26 -10.52 0.80
C ILE A 114 8.69 -9.40 -0.15
N LYS A 115 9.78 -8.70 0.18
CA LYS A 115 10.35 -7.63 -0.68
C LYS A 115 10.80 -8.15 -2.04
N LYS A 116 11.50 -9.29 -2.07
CA LYS A 116 12.02 -9.89 -3.29
C LYS A 116 10.91 -10.18 -4.32
N TYR A 117 9.76 -10.63 -3.86
CA TYR A 117 8.62 -11.01 -4.70
C TYR A 117 7.48 -9.99 -4.72
N TYR A 118 7.69 -8.79 -4.14
CA TYR A 118 6.68 -7.72 -4.05
C TYR A 118 5.37 -8.13 -3.37
N LEU A 119 5.44 -9.11 -2.48
CA LEU A 119 4.28 -9.66 -1.78
C LEU A 119 3.68 -8.67 -0.76
N ASP A 120 4.44 -7.65 -0.35
CA ASP A 120 3.95 -6.57 0.50
C ASP A 120 2.77 -5.80 -0.13
N GLU A 121 2.69 -5.80 -1.45
CA GLU A 121 1.63 -5.12 -2.19
C GLU A 121 0.31 -5.91 -2.22
N LEU A 122 0.27 -7.18 -1.80
CA LEU A 122 -0.96 -7.97 -1.77
C LEU A 122 -2.04 -7.34 -0.88
N ALA A 123 -1.66 -6.66 0.19
CA ALA A 123 -2.59 -5.92 1.05
C ALA A 123 -3.33 -4.79 0.31
N GLN A 124 -2.80 -4.31 -0.83
CA GLN A 124 -3.46 -3.27 -1.65
C GLN A 124 -4.71 -3.79 -2.36
N LEU A 125 -4.91 -5.10 -2.47
CA LEU A 125 -6.17 -5.67 -2.96
C LEU A 125 -7.37 -5.17 -2.15
N PHE A 126 -7.17 -4.94 -0.84
CA PHE A 126 -8.20 -4.33 -0.01
C PHE A 126 -8.53 -2.88 -0.44
N ASN A 127 -7.52 -2.08 -0.80
CA ASN A 127 -7.73 -0.73 -1.32
C ASN A 127 -8.53 -0.76 -2.65
N ILE A 128 -8.32 -1.78 -3.48
CA ILE A 128 -9.09 -1.97 -4.72
C ILE A 128 -10.52 -2.38 -4.40
N LEU A 129 -10.73 -3.31 -3.45
CA LEU A 129 -12.05 -3.74 -3.02
C LEU A 129 -12.91 -2.58 -2.49
N VAL A 130 -12.32 -1.67 -1.71
CA VAL A 130 -13.04 -0.49 -1.20
C VAL A 130 -13.11 0.67 -2.20
N GLY A 131 -12.51 0.54 -3.39
CA GLY A 131 -12.59 1.53 -4.47
C GLY A 131 -11.63 2.71 -4.35
N GLN A 132 -10.65 2.65 -3.45
CA GLN A 132 -9.61 3.67 -3.31
C GLN A 132 -8.58 3.61 -4.43
N MET A 133 -8.40 2.42 -5.02
CA MET A 133 -7.50 2.16 -6.13
C MET A 133 -8.20 1.36 -7.23
N SER A 134 -7.58 1.30 -8.41
CA SER A 134 -7.95 0.44 -9.52
C SER A 134 -6.71 -0.35 -9.96
N ILE A 135 -6.91 -1.59 -10.42
CA ILE A 135 -5.82 -2.43 -10.95
C ILE A 135 -5.14 -1.73 -12.13
N VAL A 136 -5.94 -1.14 -12.99
CA VAL A 136 -5.46 -0.41 -14.17
C VAL A 136 -5.63 1.09 -13.94
N GLY A 137 -4.51 1.82 -13.80
CA GLY A 137 -4.56 3.26 -13.62
C GLY A 137 -3.24 3.83 -13.09
N PRO A 138 -3.14 5.16 -12.97
CA PRO A 138 -1.95 5.79 -12.42
C PRO A 138 -1.76 5.39 -10.96
N ARG A 139 -0.51 5.06 -10.59
CA ARG A 139 -0.15 4.70 -9.21
C ARG A 139 -0.34 5.91 -8.29
N PRO A 140 -0.96 5.74 -7.11
CA PRO A 140 -1.10 6.82 -6.13
C PRO A 140 0.26 7.36 -5.69
N LYS A 141 0.39 8.69 -5.65
CA LYS A 141 1.64 9.35 -5.27
C LYS A 141 1.77 9.48 -3.75
N PRO A 142 3.00 9.49 -3.20
CA PRO A 142 3.22 9.91 -1.82
C PRO A 142 2.69 11.33 -1.59
N GLU A 143 2.04 11.57 -0.45
CA GLU A 143 1.45 12.88 -0.10
C GLU A 143 2.45 14.04 -0.25
N ILE A 144 3.71 13.82 0.10
CA ILE A 144 4.77 14.84 0.05
C ILE A 144 5.13 15.28 -1.37
N LEU A 145 5.08 14.38 -2.34
CA LEU A 145 5.41 14.74 -3.71
C LEU A 145 4.38 15.68 -4.33
N GLU A 146 3.11 15.64 -3.87
CA GLU A 146 2.11 16.59 -4.31
C GLU A 146 2.18 17.93 -3.58
N MET A 147 2.51 17.94 -2.28
CA MET A 147 2.70 19.21 -1.54
C MET A 147 3.84 20.05 -2.08
N ASN A 148 4.89 19.40 -2.61
CA ASN A 148 6.03 20.09 -3.24
C ASN A 148 5.79 20.43 -4.73
N ALA A 149 4.76 19.85 -5.35
CA ALA A 149 4.41 20.10 -6.76
C ALA A 149 3.40 21.24 -6.94
N VAL A 150 2.85 21.80 -5.86
CA VAL A 150 2.05 23.02 -5.94
C VAL A 150 3.02 24.19 -6.14
N PRO A 151 3.11 24.81 -7.33
CA PRO A 151 3.88 26.02 -7.48
C PRO A 151 3.33 27.05 -6.51
N LEU A 152 4.20 27.69 -5.72
CA LEU A 152 3.84 28.88 -4.96
C LEU A 152 3.21 29.84 -5.97
N ARG A 153 1.90 29.96 -5.90
CA ARG A 153 1.15 30.93 -6.68
C ARG A 153 1.58 32.28 -6.13
N ASN A 154 2.54 32.90 -6.81
CA ASN A 154 2.98 34.24 -6.48
C ASN A 154 1.75 35.12 -6.50
N SER A 155 1.41 35.62 -5.34
CA SER A 155 0.48 36.75 -5.13
C SER A 155 0.98 38.03 -5.78
#